data_02f7c37a8325a3043e2491dfb477f23b
#
_entry.id   02f7c37a8325a3043e2491dfb477f23b
#
_cell.length_a   1.000
_cell.length_b   1.000
_cell.length_c   1.000
_cell.angle_alpha   90.00
_cell.angle_beta   90.00
_cell.angle_gamma   90.00
#
_symmetry.space_group_name_H-M   'P 1'
#
loop_
_entity.id
_entity.type
_entity.pdbx_description
1 polymer ?
#
loop_
_entity_poly.entity_id
_entity_poly.type
_entity_poly.pdbx_seq_one_letter_code
_entity_poly.pdbx_strand_id
1 'polypeptide(L)'
;MTPDLATTYMGIPLAHPLIVGASPLVDDLDTVRRLEDSRAAAIVMHSLFEEQLSAEQLVTAAAFEESADSFAEARSFLPDHDDFALGPDEYLDQLRKIKEAVRIPVIASLNGVTPGGWLSHARELEQAGADAIELNVYRLATDLYETGADIETRIVQMAAAVKTEVGIPVAVKLSPFHTALAHFAFRLESAGADGLVLFNRFYQPDLDIENLEVERSLHLSTPEELPLRLRWLAILSGRIRVSLAASGGVHSARDAVKAIMAGAHAVQMVSALLKHGPDYLRLVYDELSGWMGEHGYESLRQMRGNMSLAKCPDPAAYERANYVRMLQSWPAANGPG
;
A
#
# COMPACT_ATOMS: atom_id res chain seq x y z
N MET A 1 -4.40 -32.87 -4.38
CA MET A 1 -3.69 -32.00 -5.37
C MET A 1 -3.27 -30.74 -4.67
N THR A 2 -2.10 -30.20 -5.00
CA THR A 2 -1.68 -28.88 -4.49
C THR A 2 -2.50 -27.82 -5.22
N PRO A 3 -3.17 -26.89 -4.53
CA PRO A 3 -3.93 -25.83 -5.17
C PRO A 3 -3.05 -24.91 -6.03
N ASP A 4 -3.60 -24.37 -7.11
CA ASP A 4 -2.96 -23.32 -7.90
C ASP A 4 -3.18 -21.95 -7.23
N LEU A 5 -2.10 -21.36 -6.71
CA LEU A 5 -2.11 -20.06 -6.06
C LEU A 5 -1.79 -18.89 -7.02
N ALA A 6 -1.58 -19.16 -8.32
CA ALA A 6 -1.26 -18.12 -9.27
C ALA A 6 -2.35 -17.05 -9.36
N THR A 7 -1.93 -15.81 -9.47
CA THR A 7 -2.79 -14.64 -9.62
C THR A 7 -2.20 -13.64 -10.62
N THR A 8 -2.99 -12.65 -11.00
CA THR A 8 -2.51 -11.50 -11.77
C THR A 8 -2.77 -10.25 -10.99
N TYR A 9 -1.76 -9.41 -10.80
CA TYR A 9 -1.88 -8.11 -10.15
C TYR A 9 -1.34 -7.03 -11.07
N MET A 10 -2.17 -6.03 -11.41
CA MET A 10 -1.83 -4.96 -12.36
C MET A 10 -1.35 -5.47 -13.73
N GLY A 11 -1.87 -6.59 -14.21
CA GLY A 11 -1.39 -7.25 -15.43
C GLY A 11 -0.11 -8.10 -15.24
N ILE A 12 0.57 -8.01 -14.11
CA ILE A 12 1.77 -8.78 -13.80
C ILE A 12 1.37 -10.16 -13.27
N PRO A 13 1.85 -11.27 -13.88
CA PRO A 13 1.63 -12.61 -13.36
C PRO A 13 2.43 -12.81 -12.07
N LEU A 14 1.77 -13.27 -11.02
CA LEU A 14 2.38 -13.62 -9.73
C LEU A 14 2.17 -15.11 -9.44
N ALA A 15 3.19 -15.74 -8.88
CA ALA A 15 3.11 -17.15 -8.48
C ALA A 15 2.04 -17.41 -7.39
N HIS A 16 1.76 -16.41 -6.57
CA HIS A 16 0.76 -16.40 -5.51
C HIS A 16 0.47 -14.96 -5.04
N PRO A 17 -0.57 -14.71 -4.21
CA PRO A 17 -0.99 -13.35 -3.86
C PRO A 17 -0.15 -12.65 -2.79
N LEU A 18 0.76 -13.34 -2.10
CA LEU A 18 1.51 -12.76 -0.98
C LEU A 18 2.70 -11.96 -1.50
N ILE A 19 2.69 -10.67 -1.30
CA ILE A 19 3.77 -9.75 -1.68
C ILE A 19 4.27 -8.98 -0.46
N VAL A 20 5.52 -8.55 -0.51
CA VAL A 20 6.11 -7.70 0.53
C VAL A 20 5.70 -6.25 0.26
N GLY A 21 5.04 -5.61 1.20
CA GLY A 21 4.67 -4.19 1.07
C GLY A 21 5.82 -3.24 1.39
N ALA A 22 5.66 -1.98 0.98
CA ALA A 22 6.64 -0.92 1.21
C ALA A 22 7.07 -0.83 2.67
N SER A 23 8.37 -1.02 2.92
CA SER A 23 8.95 -1.08 4.27
C SER A 23 10.48 -1.06 4.21
N PRO A 24 11.18 -0.79 5.35
CA PRO A 24 12.64 -0.86 5.44
C PRO A 24 13.24 -2.27 5.20
N LEU A 25 12.45 -3.32 5.10
CA LEU A 25 12.94 -4.68 4.79
C LEU A 25 13.68 -4.78 3.45
N VAL A 26 13.50 -3.79 2.57
CA VAL A 26 14.12 -3.76 1.24
C VAL A 26 15.40 -2.90 1.17
N ASP A 27 15.83 -2.33 2.29
CA ASP A 27 17.02 -1.48 2.34
C ASP A 27 18.30 -2.32 2.33
N ASP A 28 18.21 -3.57 2.82
CA ASP A 28 19.30 -4.53 2.83
C ASP A 28 19.12 -5.65 1.79
N LEU A 29 20.09 -5.81 0.88
CA LEU A 29 20.03 -6.80 -0.20
C LEU A 29 20.00 -8.26 0.28
N ASP A 30 20.61 -8.58 1.42
CA ASP A 30 20.55 -9.94 1.95
C ASP A 30 19.15 -10.24 2.48
N THR A 31 18.49 -9.27 3.08
CA THR A 31 17.07 -9.36 3.47
C THR A 31 16.18 -9.51 2.24
N VAL A 32 16.44 -8.78 1.16
CA VAL A 32 15.69 -8.89 -0.11
C VAL A 32 15.81 -10.30 -0.71
N ARG A 33 17.02 -10.88 -0.76
CA ARG A 33 17.22 -12.27 -1.20
C ARG A 33 16.47 -13.27 -0.32
N ARG A 34 16.54 -13.09 0.99
CA ARG A 34 15.80 -13.93 1.96
C ARG A 34 14.29 -13.84 1.76
N LEU A 35 13.75 -12.69 1.40
CA LEU A 35 12.33 -12.53 1.08
C LEU A 35 11.94 -13.36 -0.17
N GLU A 36 12.75 -13.32 -1.24
CA GLU A 36 12.55 -14.17 -2.41
C GLU A 36 12.68 -15.66 -2.06
N ASP A 37 13.73 -16.06 -1.33
CA ASP A 37 13.92 -17.43 -0.85
C ASP A 37 12.76 -17.90 0.04
N SER A 38 12.13 -16.99 0.77
CA SER A 38 10.94 -17.22 1.59
C SER A 38 9.63 -17.13 0.80
N ARG A 39 9.72 -17.14 -0.53
CA ARG A 39 8.60 -17.14 -1.46
C ARG A 39 7.83 -15.82 -1.53
N ALA A 40 8.47 -14.66 -1.46
CA ALA A 40 7.79 -13.44 -1.87
C ALA A 40 7.39 -13.52 -3.35
N ALA A 41 6.13 -13.22 -3.69
CA ALA A 41 5.69 -13.19 -5.09
C ALA A 41 6.06 -11.90 -5.81
N ALA A 42 6.24 -10.82 -5.07
CA ALA A 42 6.77 -9.53 -5.50
C ALA A 42 7.21 -8.72 -4.27
N ILE A 43 7.98 -7.67 -4.51
CA ILE A 43 8.44 -6.74 -3.48
C ILE A 43 8.02 -5.33 -3.88
N VAL A 44 7.47 -4.56 -2.92
CA VAL A 44 7.26 -3.12 -3.04
C VAL A 44 8.37 -2.43 -2.26
N MET A 45 9.13 -1.55 -2.92
CA MET A 45 10.19 -0.76 -2.27
C MET A 45 9.58 0.23 -1.27
N HIS A 46 10.38 0.70 -0.30
CA HIS A 46 9.94 1.83 0.51
C HIS A 46 9.65 3.04 -0.38
N SER A 47 8.84 3.99 0.10
CA SER A 47 8.46 5.13 -0.73
C SER A 47 9.59 6.15 -0.80
N LEU A 48 9.88 6.64 -1.99
CA LEU A 48 10.63 7.87 -2.21
C LEU A 48 9.68 9.06 -1.96
N PHE A 49 10.05 9.96 -1.06
CA PHE A 49 9.22 11.09 -0.67
C PHE A 49 9.53 12.33 -1.52
N GLU A 50 8.49 13.10 -1.83
CA GLU A 50 8.61 14.35 -2.59
C GLU A 50 9.50 15.38 -1.90
N GLU A 51 9.49 15.41 -0.58
CA GLU A 51 10.32 16.29 0.23
C GLU A 51 11.81 16.00 0.02
N GLN A 52 12.20 14.74 -0.20
CA GLN A 52 13.58 14.35 -0.54
C GLN A 52 13.99 14.93 -1.88
N LEU A 53 13.10 14.87 -2.89
CA LEU A 53 13.32 15.42 -4.22
C LEU A 53 13.48 16.94 -4.19
N SER A 54 12.62 17.61 -3.42
CA SER A 54 12.65 19.06 -3.29
C SER A 54 13.88 19.55 -2.55
N ALA A 55 14.31 18.83 -1.50
CA ALA A 55 15.51 19.14 -0.75
C ALA A 55 16.77 19.05 -1.62
N GLU A 56 16.91 18.00 -2.43
CA GLU A 56 18.05 17.83 -3.32
C GLU A 56 18.09 18.87 -4.45
N GLN A 57 16.93 19.20 -5.04
CA GLN A 57 16.83 20.29 -6.02
C GLN A 57 17.24 21.63 -5.44
N LEU A 58 16.86 21.93 -4.20
CA LEU A 58 17.26 23.16 -3.51
C LEU A 58 18.77 23.19 -3.19
N VAL A 59 19.34 22.06 -2.77
CA VAL A 59 20.79 21.95 -2.54
C VAL A 59 21.56 22.13 -3.85
N THR A 60 21.09 21.51 -4.92
CA THR A 60 21.71 21.63 -6.25
C THR A 60 21.57 23.06 -6.79
N ALA A 61 20.40 23.69 -6.68
CA ALA A 61 20.22 25.09 -7.08
C ALA A 61 21.07 26.05 -6.26
N ALA A 62 21.18 25.84 -4.94
CA ALA A 62 22.03 26.64 -4.05
C ALA A 62 23.54 26.46 -4.35
N ALA A 63 23.93 25.28 -4.83
CA ALA A 63 25.32 25.03 -5.28
C ALA A 63 25.66 25.74 -6.60
N PHE A 64 24.64 25.98 -7.46
CA PHE A 64 24.80 26.74 -8.70
C PHE A 64 24.67 28.27 -8.52
N GLU A 65 23.96 28.73 -7.49
CA GLU A 65 23.84 30.16 -7.13
C GLU A 65 24.78 30.51 -5.98
N GLU A 66 25.94 31.10 -6.28
CA GLU A 66 26.93 31.59 -5.28
C GLU A 66 26.42 32.73 -4.39
N SER A 67 25.14 32.89 -4.16
CA SER A 67 24.57 33.90 -3.24
C SER A 67 23.80 33.26 -2.08
N ALA A 68 24.54 32.94 -1.03
CA ALA A 68 24.14 32.16 0.13
C ALA A 68 23.15 32.84 1.13
N ASP A 69 22.70 34.05 0.91
CA ASP A 69 22.02 34.83 1.97
C ASP A 69 20.49 34.83 1.91
N SER A 70 19.85 34.15 0.92
CA SER A 70 18.41 34.29 0.70
C SER A 70 17.55 33.09 1.16
N PHE A 71 18.12 32.01 1.67
CA PHE A 71 17.40 30.74 1.89
C PHE A 71 17.36 30.23 3.35
N ALA A 72 17.76 31.01 4.33
CA ALA A 72 17.80 30.56 5.73
C ALA A 72 16.42 30.18 6.31
N GLU A 73 15.34 30.84 5.87
CA GLU A 73 13.98 30.55 6.35
C GLU A 73 13.35 29.28 5.71
N ALA A 74 13.72 28.95 4.49
CA ALA A 74 13.19 27.75 3.82
C ALA A 74 13.72 26.43 4.44
N ARG A 75 14.91 26.45 5.05
CA ARG A 75 15.52 25.29 5.71
C ARG A 75 14.79 24.87 7.00
N SER A 76 14.01 25.75 7.64
CA SER A 76 13.36 25.45 8.92
C SER A 76 12.06 24.64 8.79
N PHE A 77 11.53 24.47 7.58
CA PHE A 77 10.27 23.73 7.32
C PHE A 77 10.47 22.37 6.67
N LEU A 78 11.66 22.06 6.15
CA LEU A 78 11.99 20.75 5.59
C LEU A 78 12.65 19.88 6.67
N PRO A 79 12.36 18.56 6.71
CA PRO A 79 13.10 17.62 7.54
C PRO A 79 14.60 17.71 7.23
N ASP A 80 15.46 17.48 8.24
CA ASP A 80 16.89 17.44 8.02
C ASP A 80 17.27 16.35 7.03
N HIS A 81 18.33 16.55 6.23
CA HIS A 81 18.80 15.58 5.23
C HIS A 81 19.10 14.20 5.84
N ASP A 82 19.50 14.17 7.12
CA ASP A 82 19.78 12.95 7.88
C ASP A 82 18.51 12.18 8.31
N ASP A 83 17.32 12.77 8.15
CA ASP A 83 16.04 12.11 8.45
C ASP A 83 15.57 11.14 7.35
N PHE A 84 16.22 11.14 6.18
CA PHE A 84 15.86 10.28 5.05
C PHE A 84 16.90 9.17 4.84
N ALA A 85 16.44 7.94 4.69
CA ALA A 85 17.31 6.77 4.53
C ALA A 85 18.11 6.75 3.21
N LEU A 86 17.52 7.26 2.10
CA LEU A 86 18.16 7.29 0.77
C LEU A 86 17.73 8.54 0.00
N GLY A 87 18.67 9.20 -0.68
CA GLY A 87 18.37 10.23 -1.69
C GLY A 87 17.76 9.64 -2.98
N PRO A 88 17.27 10.49 -3.91
CA PRO A 88 16.68 10.02 -5.17
C PRO A 88 17.61 9.16 -6.03
N ASP A 89 18.85 9.56 -6.20
CA ASP A 89 19.84 8.79 -6.98
C ASP A 89 20.20 7.48 -6.30
N GLU A 90 20.33 7.48 -4.97
CA GLU A 90 20.58 6.28 -4.17
C GLU A 90 19.39 5.32 -4.23
N TYR A 91 18.18 5.84 -4.28
CA TYR A 91 16.96 5.04 -4.46
C TYR A 91 16.95 4.32 -5.82
N LEU A 92 17.31 5.02 -6.90
CA LEU A 92 17.43 4.42 -8.24
C LEU A 92 18.53 3.35 -8.28
N ASP A 93 19.66 3.60 -7.62
CA ASP A 93 20.73 2.61 -7.52
C ASP A 93 20.33 1.40 -6.68
N GLN A 94 19.59 1.60 -5.60
CA GLN A 94 19.05 0.50 -4.80
C GLN A 94 18.05 -0.33 -5.62
N LEU A 95 17.16 0.32 -6.38
CA LEU A 95 16.23 -0.37 -7.28
C LEU A 95 16.99 -1.26 -8.29
N ARG A 96 18.04 -0.74 -8.95
CA ARG A 96 18.88 -1.52 -9.90
C ARG A 96 19.52 -2.72 -9.21
N LYS A 97 20.11 -2.52 -8.03
CA LYS A 97 20.73 -3.61 -7.24
C LYS A 97 19.72 -4.68 -6.85
N ILE A 98 18.51 -4.29 -6.43
CA ILE A 98 17.43 -5.23 -6.11
C ILE A 98 17.04 -6.01 -7.37
N LYS A 99 16.83 -5.33 -8.49
CA LYS A 99 16.47 -5.98 -9.78
C LYS A 99 17.51 -6.97 -10.26
N GLU A 100 18.79 -6.72 -10.00
CA GLU A 100 19.87 -7.66 -10.29
C GLU A 100 19.92 -8.85 -9.31
N ALA A 101 19.48 -8.63 -8.06
CA ALA A 101 19.57 -9.62 -6.98
C ALA A 101 18.44 -10.64 -6.99
N VAL A 102 17.24 -10.28 -7.48
CA VAL A 102 16.02 -11.13 -7.43
C VAL A 102 15.36 -11.26 -8.81
N ARG A 103 14.55 -12.31 -8.98
CA ARG A 103 13.81 -12.62 -10.22
C ARG A 103 12.33 -12.27 -10.13
N ILE A 104 11.84 -12.04 -8.91
CA ILE A 104 10.45 -11.63 -8.68
C ILE A 104 10.22 -10.18 -9.06
N PRO A 105 9.00 -9.77 -9.41
CA PRO A 105 8.67 -8.38 -9.71
C PRO A 105 9.03 -7.43 -8.57
N VAL A 106 9.62 -6.28 -8.94
CA VAL A 106 9.97 -5.20 -8.02
C VAL A 106 9.12 -3.96 -8.37
N ILE A 107 8.31 -3.53 -7.42
CA ILE A 107 7.40 -2.40 -7.56
C ILE A 107 8.05 -1.21 -6.86
N ALA A 108 8.38 -0.16 -7.59
CA ALA A 108 8.88 1.08 -7.00
C ALA A 108 7.74 1.84 -6.33
N SER A 109 8.02 2.61 -5.27
CA SER A 109 7.00 3.38 -4.56
C SER A 109 7.36 4.86 -4.51
N LEU A 110 6.41 5.70 -4.88
CA LEU A 110 6.51 7.16 -4.83
C LEU A 110 5.48 7.72 -3.84
N ASN A 111 5.91 8.64 -2.98
CA ASN A 111 5.03 9.32 -2.02
C ASN A 111 5.05 10.82 -2.24
N GLY A 112 3.88 11.43 -2.55
CA GLY A 112 3.72 12.88 -2.64
C GLY A 112 2.43 13.34 -3.27
N VAL A 113 2.32 14.66 -3.42
CA VAL A 113 1.04 15.32 -3.66
C VAL A 113 1.09 16.44 -4.72
N THR A 114 2.27 16.78 -5.27
CA THR A 114 2.40 17.83 -6.30
C THR A 114 2.77 17.27 -7.68
N PRO A 115 2.30 17.84 -8.78
CA PRO A 115 2.52 17.29 -10.13
C PRO A 115 3.94 17.45 -10.69
N GLY A 116 4.77 18.33 -10.13
CA GLY A 116 5.97 18.81 -10.83
C GLY A 116 7.17 17.85 -10.85
N GLY A 117 7.54 17.24 -9.71
CA GLY A 117 8.74 16.39 -9.59
C GLY A 117 8.51 14.92 -9.95
N TRP A 118 7.27 14.45 -9.89
CA TRP A 118 6.88 13.07 -10.01
C TRP A 118 7.05 12.45 -11.40
N LEU A 119 6.81 13.25 -12.43
CA LEU A 119 6.77 12.73 -13.81
C LEU A 119 8.16 12.31 -14.29
N SER A 120 9.21 13.09 -13.97
CA SER A 120 10.58 12.72 -14.30
C SER A 120 11.01 11.46 -13.55
N HIS A 121 10.74 11.41 -12.23
CA HIS A 121 11.11 10.26 -11.42
C HIS A 121 10.35 8.99 -11.77
N ALA A 122 9.08 9.08 -12.17
CA ALA A 122 8.35 7.91 -12.67
C ALA A 122 9.03 7.27 -13.88
N ARG A 123 9.54 8.10 -14.83
CA ARG A 123 10.33 7.62 -15.96
C ARG A 123 11.68 7.03 -15.54
N GLU A 124 12.36 7.65 -14.59
CA GLU A 124 13.64 7.18 -14.08
C GLU A 124 13.49 5.83 -13.36
N LEU A 125 12.40 5.62 -12.62
CA LEU A 125 12.07 4.33 -12.01
C LEU A 125 11.82 3.24 -13.06
N GLU A 126 11.07 3.54 -14.11
CA GLU A 126 10.88 2.62 -15.24
C GLU A 126 12.21 2.30 -15.91
N GLN A 127 13.06 3.30 -16.18
CA GLN A 127 14.39 3.12 -16.78
C GLN A 127 15.34 2.35 -15.86
N ALA A 128 15.20 2.48 -14.54
CA ALA A 128 15.96 1.71 -13.55
C ALA A 128 15.49 0.25 -13.44
N GLY A 129 14.39 -0.12 -14.13
CA GLY A 129 13.91 -1.49 -14.25
C GLY A 129 12.77 -1.87 -13.32
N ALA A 130 12.04 -0.92 -12.75
CA ALA A 130 10.82 -1.22 -12.01
C ALA A 130 9.79 -1.95 -12.90
N ASP A 131 9.14 -2.98 -12.36
CA ASP A 131 8.09 -3.72 -13.06
C ASP A 131 6.73 -3.02 -12.95
N ALA A 132 6.54 -2.17 -11.93
CA ALA A 132 5.38 -1.33 -11.71
C ALA A 132 5.71 -0.17 -10.76
N ILE A 133 4.78 0.79 -10.63
CA ILE A 133 4.85 1.89 -9.67
C ILE A 133 3.65 1.83 -8.73
N GLU A 134 3.89 1.97 -7.42
CA GLU A 134 2.87 2.22 -6.39
C GLU A 134 2.93 3.70 -6.01
N LEU A 135 1.90 4.47 -6.39
CA LEU A 135 1.73 5.87 -5.96
C LEU A 135 1.12 5.87 -4.56
N ASN A 136 1.89 6.31 -3.59
CA ASN A 136 1.47 6.42 -2.21
C ASN A 136 0.98 7.83 -1.94
N VAL A 137 -0.34 8.06 -2.04
CA VAL A 137 -0.95 9.36 -1.82
C VAL A 137 -1.25 9.54 -0.33
N TYR A 138 -0.21 9.99 0.40
CA TYR A 138 -0.31 10.26 1.83
C TYR A 138 -0.44 11.76 2.06
N ARG A 139 -1.63 12.22 2.40
CA ARG A 139 -1.89 13.62 2.72
C ARG A 139 -2.84 13.74 3.90
N LEU A 140 -2.49 14.61 4.83
CA LEU A 140 -3.40 15.10 5.86
C LEU A 140 -4.03 16.39 5.35
N ALA A 141 -5.35 16.41 5.21
CA ALA A 141 -6.11 17.58 4.79
C ALA A 141 -6.32 18.52 5.98
N THR A 142 -5.33 19.37 6.25
CA THR A 142 -5.35 20.31 7.38
C THR A 142 -5.80 21.72 7.00
N ASP A 143 -5.88 22.03 5.70
CA ASP A 143 -6.36 23.31 5.21
C ASP A 143 -7.88 23.39 5.30
N LEU A 144 -8.39 24.41 6.01
CA LEU A 144 -9.83 24.63 6.20
C LEU A 144 -10.57 25.02 4.92
N TYR A 145 -9.86 25.48 3.91
CA TYR A 145 -10.43 25.95 2.63
C TYR A 145 -10.33 24.91 1.52
N GLU A 146 -9.60 23.82 1.72
CA GLU A 146 -9.46 22.75 0.75
C GLU A 146 -10.63 21.74 0.88
N THR A 147 -11.34 21.49 -0.21
CA THR A 147 -12.45 20.53 -0.21
C THR A 147 -11.97 19.11 -0.50
N GLY A 148 -12.71 18.09 -0.01
CA GLY A 148 -12.44 16.69 -0.36
C GLY A 148 -12.50 16.43 -1.87
N ALA A 149 -13.33 17.17 -2.62
CA ALA A 149 -13.42 17.07 -4.06
C ALA A 149 -12.15 17.59 -4.76
N ASP A 150 -11.53 18.65 -4.23
CA ASP A 150 -10.27 19.20 -4.75
C ASP A 150 -9.12 18.21 -4.52
N ILE A 151 -9.06 17.62 -3.33
CA ILE A 151 -8.06 16.58 -2.97
C ILE A 151 -8.19 15.39 -3.91
N GLU A 152 -9.39 14.81 -4.04
CA GLU A 152 -9.64 13.67 -4.93
C GLU A 152 -9.31 13.99 -6.39
N THR A 153 -9.68 15.18 -6.86
CA THR A 153 -9.41 15.62 -8.24
C THR A 153 -7.90 15.69 -8.50
N ARG A 154 -7.14 16.23 -7.57
CA ARG A 154 -5.69 16.32 -7.68
C ARG A 154 -5.03 14.95 -7.73
N ILE A 155 -5.46 14.01 -6.88
CA ILE A 155 -4.96 12.63 -6.89
C ILE A 155 -5.28 11.93 -8.23
N VAL A 156 -6.49 12.10 -8.76
CA VAL A 156 -6.88 11.56 -10.07
C VAL A 156 -6.04 12.13 -11.20
N GLN A 157 -5.81 13.45 -11.20
CA GLN A 157 -4.97 14.12 -12.19
C GLN A 157 -3.51 13.64 -12.12
N MET A 158 -2.97 13.47 -10.91
CA MET A 158 -1.63 12.94 -10.70
C MET A 158 -1.51 11.52 -11.23
N ALA A 159 -2.45 10.63 -10.89
CA ALA A 159 -2.44 9.24 -11.38
C ALA A 159 -2.50 9.19 -12.92
N ALA A 160 -3.36 10.02 -13.55
CA ALA A 160 -3.45 10.12 -15.00
C ALA A 160 -2.14 10.62 -15.62
N ALA A 161 -1.52 11.65 -15.02
CA ALA A 161 -0.28 12.22 -15.51
C ALA A 161 0.87 11.19 -15.45
N VAL A 162 1.06 10.52 -14.32
CA VAL A 162 2.07 9.46 -14.18
C VAL A 162 1.81 8.34 -15.19
N LYS A 163 0.55 7.90 -15.34
CA LYS A 163 0.20 6.84 -16.30
C LYS A 163 0.48 7.20 -17.75
N THR A 164 0.46 8.50 -18.08
CA THR A 164 0.83 8.98 -19.43
C THR A 164 2.34 8.94 -19.66
N GLU A 165 3.13 9.06 -18.60
CA GLU A 165 4.59 9.14 -18.66
C GLU A 165 5.29 7.79 -18.71
N VAL A 166 4.66 6.73 -18.18
CA VAL A 166 5.25 5.40 -18.07
C VAL A 166 4.43 4.34 -18.80
N GLY A 167 5.13 3.34 -19.36
CA GLY A 167 4.51 2.16 -19.97
C GLY A 167 4.21 1.04 -18.97
N ILE A 168 4.86 1.06 -17.79
CA ILE A 168 4.64 0.06 -16.74
C ILE A 168 3.35 0.32 -15.97
N PRO A 169 2.79 -0.72 -15.31
CA PRO A 169 1.57 -0.58 -14.51
C PRO A 169 1.73 0.38 -13.33
N VAL A 170 0.62 1.06 -12.98
CA VAL A 170 0.55 2.01 -11.87
C VAL A 170 -0.58 1.65 -10.93
N ALA A 171 -0.24 1.40 -9.65
CA ALA A 171 -1.21 1.29 -8.57
C ALA A 171 -1.29 2.60 -7.78
N VAL A 172 -2.46 2.87 -7.20
CA VAL A 172 -2.64 3.98 -6.26
C VAL A 172 -2.99 3.43 -4.87
N LYS A 173 -2.15 3.74 -3.89
CA LYS A 173 -2.38 3.36 -2.49
C LYS A 173 -3.14 4.44 -1.77
N LEU A 174 -4.34 4.08 -1.31
CA LEU A 174 -5.34 5.02 -0.84
C LEU A 174 -5.36 5.18 0.68
N SER A 175 -5.83 6.34 1.12
CA SER A 175 -6.34 6.56 2.47
C SER A 175 -7.74 5.98 2.62
N PRO A 176 -8.15 5.53 3.81
CA PRO A 176 -9.54 5.16 4.07
C PRO A 176 -10.47 6.37 4.27
N PHE A 177 -9.93 7.58 4.34
CA PHE A 177 -10.65 8.81 4.73
C PHE A 177 -11.29 9.57 3.57
N HIS A 178 -11.76 8.85 2.55
CA HIS A 178 -12.53 9.43 1.46
C HIS A 178 -14.03 9.21 1.69
N THR A 179 -14.82 10.29 1.61
CA THR A 179 -16.28 10.23 1.85
C THR A 179 -17.00 9.34 0.86
N ALA A 180 -16.61 9.39 -0.43
CA ALA A 180 -17.23 8.63 -1.52
C ALA A 180 -16.20 7.68 -2.17
N LEU A 181 -15.55 6.82 -1.36
CA LEU A 181 -14.44 5.98 -1.80
C LEU A 181 -14.76 5.13 -3.05
N ALA A 182 -15.96 4.59 -3.17
CA ALA A 182 -16.34 3.81 -4.35
C ALA A 182 -16.35 4.66 -5.63
N HIS A 183 -16.84 5.90 -5.58
CA HIS A 183 -16.80 6.83 -6.69
C HIS A 183 -15.37 7.29 -7.00
N PHE A 184 -14.58 7.54 -5.97
CA PHE A 184 -13.17 7.91 -6.13
C PHE A 184 -12.36 6.78 -6.78
N ALA A 185 -12.57 5.52 -6.37
CA ALA A 185 -11.96 4.34 -7.00
C ALA A 185 -12.33 4.23 -8.49
N PHE A 186 -13.59 4.48 -8.85
CA PHE A 186 -14.03 4.53 -10.24
C PHE A 186 -13.36 5.66 -11.05
N ARG A 187 -13.16 6.83 -10.45
CA ARG A 187 -12.44 7.95 -11.10
C ARG A 187 -10.97 7.58 -11.36
N LEU A 188 -10.30 6.89 -10.42
CA LEU A 188 -8.92 6.42 -10.59
C LEU A 188 -8.81 5.34 -11.68
N GLU A 189 -9.76 4.40 -11.73
CA GLU A 189 -9.85 3.45 -12.86
C GLU A 189 -9.98 4.21 -14.19
N SER A 190 -10.86 5.20 -14.27
CA SER A 190 -11.08 6.02 -15.47
C SER A 190 -9.85 6.85 -15.84
N ALA A 191 -8.99 7.19 -14.87
CA ALA A 191 -7.72 7.88 -15.08
C ALA A 191 -6.58 6.95 -15.51
N GLY A 192 -6.84 5.63 -15.63
CA GLY A 192 -5.89 4.65 -16.13
C GLY A 192 -5.07 3.94 -15.06
N ALA A 193 -5.41 4.07 -13.78
CA ALA A 193 -4.79 3.25 -12.74
C ALA A 193 -5.00 1.76 -13.02
N ASP A 194 -3.97 0.93 -12.84
CA ASP A 194 -4.02 -0.52 -13.05
C ASP A 194 -4.34 -1.27 -11.75
N GLY A 195 -4.13 -0.63 -10.60
CA GLY A 195 -4.38 -1.21 -9.29
C GLY A 195 -4.74 -0.19 -8.21
N LEU A 196 -5.44 -0.65 -7.18
CA LEU A 196 -5.71 0.11 -5.96
C LEU A 196 -5.24 -0.70 -4.75
N VAL A 197 -4.51 -0.05 -3.84
CA VAL A 197 -4.06 -0.65 -2.59
C VAL A 197 -4.85 -0.08 -1.42
N LEU A 198 -5.50 -0.95 -0.67
CA LEU A 198 -6.39 -0.62 0.46
C LEU A 198 -5.79 -1.18 1.76
N PHE A 199 -5.27 -0.38 2.66
CA PHE A 199 -5.10 1.06 2.66
C PHE A 199 -3.68 1.43 3.11
N ASN A 200 -3.28 2.67 2.84
CA ASN A 200 -2.12 3.23 3.51
C ASN A 200 -2.34 3.25 5.02
N ARG A 201 -1.28 3.09 5.78
CA ARG A 201 -1.33 3.26 7.21
C ARG A 201 -1.11 4.73 7.55
N PHE A 202 -2.10 5.33 8.18
CA PHE A 202 -1.97 6.68 8.71
C PHE A 202 -1.28 6.65 10.07
N TYR A 203 -0.26 7.45 10.19
CA TYR A 203 0.38 7.74 11.46
C TYR A 203 -0.61 8.46 12.39
N GLN A 204 -0.69 7.96 13.62
CA GLN A 204 -1.55 8.52 14.66
C GLN A 204 -0.64 8.94 15.80
N PRO A 205 -0.33 10.24 15.93
CA PRO A 205 0.47 10.73 17.04
C PRO A 205 -0.29 10.59 18.35
N ASP A 206 0.44 10.27 19.43
CA ASP A 206 -0.07 10.33 20.79
C ASP A 206 0.44 11.59 21.49
N LEU A 207 -0.06 11.91 22.66
CA LEU A 207 0.28 13.09 23.43
C LEU A 207 0.97 12.67 24.72
N ASP A 208 2.20 13.11 24.93
CA ASP A 208 2.86 13.09 26.22
C ASP A 208 2.34 14.29 27.05
N ILE A 209 1.42 14.00 27.94
CA ILE A 209 0.75 15.02 28.76
C ILE A 209 1.64 15.59 29.87
N GLU A 210 2.69 14.84 30.24
CA GLU A 210 3.62 15.28 31.30
C GLU A 210 4.66 16.27 30.75
N ASN A 211 5.14 16.03 29.51
CA ASN A 211 6.11 16.89 28.86
C ASN A 211 5.47 17.90 27.87
N LEU A 212 4.15 17.81 27.64
CA LEU A 212 3.39 18.61 26.66
C LEU A 212 3.97 18.49 25.24
N GLU A 213 4.33 17.28 24.85
CA GLU A 213 4.91 16.96 23.54
C GLU A 213 4.03 16.02 22.73
N VAL A 214 4.21 16.04 21.42
CA VAL A 214 3.60 15.04 20.52
C VAL A 214 4.48 13.81 20.49
N GLU A 215 3.97 12.68 20.97
CA GLU A 215 4.69 11.40 20.94
C GLU A 215 4.74 10.84 19.52
N ARG A 216 5.97 10.61 19.02
CA ARG A 216 6.23 10.05 17.69
C ARG A 216 6.58 8.58 17.82
N SER A 217 5.58 7.72 18.02
CA SER A 217 5.80 6.27 18.10
C SER A 217 5.20 5.54 16.91
N LEU A 218 5.97 4.61 16.32
CA LEU A 218 5.49 3.76 15.24
C LEU A 218 4.84 2.49 15.81
N HIS A 219 3.51 2.43 15.76
CA HIS A 219 2.80 1.19 16.07
C HIS A 219 2.60 0.35 14.81
N LEU A 220 3.04 -0.91 14.83
CA LEU A 220 2.79 -1.84 13.72
C LEU A 220 1.30 -2.19 13.65
N SER A 221 0.79 -2.44 12.44
CA SER A 221 -0.62 -2.85 12.27
C SER A 221 -0.91 -4.15 13.02
N THR A 222 -2.18 -4.31 13.41
CA THR A 222 -2.68 -5.52 14.06
C THR A 222 -3.81 -6.14 13.23
N PRO A 223 -4.16 -7.43 13.45
CA PRO A 223 -5.27 -8.08 12.73
C PRO A 223 -6.62 -7.37 12.86
N GLU A 224 -6.82 -6.60 13.92
CA GLU A 224 -8.04 -5.83 14.17
C GLU A 224 -8.25 -4.70 13.13
N GLU A 225 -7.21 -4.31 12.43
CA GLU A 225 -7.31 -3.32 11.35
C GLU A 225 -7.81 -3.91 10.03
N LEU A 226 -7.75 -5.23 9.85
CA LEU A 226 -8.13 -5.91 8.60
C LEU A 226 -9.61 -5.70 8.20
N PRO A 227 -10.60 -5.71 9.13
CA PRO A 227 -12.02 -5.59 8.77
C PRO A 227 -12.36 -4.36 7.92
N LEU A 228 -11.70 -3.24 8.13
CA LEU A 228 -11.88 -2.05 7.28
C LEU A 228 -11.49 -2.33 5.82
N ARG A 229 -10.38 -3.03 5.60
CA ARG A 229 -9.90 -3.44 4.27
C ARG A 229 -10.86 -4.43 3.63
N LEU A 230 -11.31 -5.44 4.38
CA LEU A 230 -12.26 -6.45 3.90
C LEU A 230 -13.55 -5.82 3.40
N ARG A 231 -14.10 -4.86 4.14
CA ARG A 231 -15.31 -4.15 3.71
C ARG A 231 -15.15 -3.50 2.34
N TRP A 232 -14.09 -2.74 2.15
CA TRP A 232 -13.89 -1.99 0.91
C TRP A 232 -13.45 -2.88 -0.25
N LEU A 233 -12.64 -3.92 0.01
CA LEU A 233 -12.35 -4.95 -0.99
C LEU A 233 -13.65 -5.61 -1.49
N ALA A 234 -14.52 -6.01 -0.57
CA ALA A 234 -15.79 -6.66 -0.92
C ALA A 234 -16.74 -5.73 -1.68
N ILE A 235 -16.80 -4.44 -1.32
CA ILE A 235 -17.63 -3.44 -2.00
C ILE A 235 -17.13 -3.16 -3.42
N LEU A 236 -15.82 -3.04 -3.62
CA LEU A 236 -15.21 -2.68 -4.90
C LEU A 236 -15.07 -3.87 -5.84
N SER A 237 -14.88 -5.07 -5.30
CA SER A 237 -14.70 -6.30 -6.08
C SER A 237 -15.88 -6.56 -7.04
N GLY A 238 -15.58 -6.65 -8.33
CA GLY A 238 -16.56 -6.84 -9.40
C GLY A 238 -17.31 -5.57 -9.81
N ARG A 239 -17.07 -4.42 -9.15
CA ARG A 239 -17.60 -3.09 -9.53
C ARG A 239 -16.61 -2.24 -10.31
N ILE A 240 -15.33 -2.46 -10.07
CA ILE A 240 -14.22 -1.88 -10.82
C ILE A 240 -13.38 -3.00 -11.42
N ARG A 241 -12.64 -2.70 -12.48
CA ARG A 241 -11.86 -3.68 -13.24
C ARG A 241 -10.39 -3.72 -12.86
N VAL A 242 -9.90 -2.69 -12.17
CA VAL A 242 -8.52 -2.61 -11.71
C VAL A 242 -8.23 -3.67 -10.64
N SER A 243 -6.98 -4.05 -10.52
CA SER A 243 -6.55 -4.98 -9.47
C SER A 243 -6.69 -4.36 -8.09
N LEU A 244 -7.13 -5.15 -7.10
CA LEU A 244 -7.23 -4.74 -5.71
C LEU A 244 -6.16 -5.43 -4.88
N ALA A 245 -5.47 -4.70 -4.03
CA ALA A 245 -4.55 -5.24 -3.03
C ALA A 245 -4.97 -4.84 -1.62
N ALA A 246 -4.82 -5.77 -0.67
CA ALA A 246 -4.94 -5.50 0.75
C ALA A 246 -3.59 -5.04 1.34
N SER A 247 -3.57 -3.99 2.15
CA SER A 247 -2.38 -3.56 2.90
C SER A 247 -2.74 -3.19 4.33
N GLY A 248 -2.03 -3.78 5.30
CA GLY A 248 -2.27 -3.63 6.74
C GLY A 248 -3.28 -4.62 7.32
N GLY A 249 -2.98 -5.13 8.52
CA GLY A 249 -3.83 -6.06 9.25
C GLY A 249 -3.72 -7.53 8.82
N VAL A 250 -2.86 -7.85 7.84
CA VAL A 250 -2.62 -9.24 7.43
C VAL A 250 -1.42 -9.79 8.18
N HIS A 251 -1.68 -10.72 9.09
CA HIS A 251 -0.68 -11.34 9.95
C HIS A 251 -0.63 -12.87 9.84
N SER A 252 -1.62 -13.50 9.22
CA SER A 252 -1.74 -14.93 9.10
C SER A 252 -2.29 -15.34 7.72
N ALA A 253 -2.20 -16.62 7.41
CA ALA A 253 -2.84 -17.20 6.23
C ALA A 253 -4.36 -16.98 6.23
N ARG A 254 -5.01 -17.06 7.40
CA ARG A 254 -6.46 -16.80 7.52
C ARG A 254 -6.82 -15.37 7.16
N ASP A 255 -5.96 -14.41 7.48
CA ASP A 255 -6.17 -13.00 7.11
C ASP A 255 -6.03 -12.83 5.59
N ALA A 256 -5.03 -13.49 4.99
CA ALA A 256 -4.86 -13.52 3.54
C ALA A 256 -6.08 -14.16 2.84
N VAL A 257 -6.57 -15.31 3.35
CA VAL A 257 -7.81 -15.95 2.85
C VAL A 257 -8.98 -14.97 2.86
N LYS A 258 -9.23 -14.28 3.99
CA LYS A 258 -10.31 -13.30 4.10
C LYS A 258 -10.17 -12.18 3.06
N ALA A 259 -8.96 -11.63 2.89
CA ALA A 259 -8.72 -10.58 1.91
C ALA A 259 -8.99 -11.05 0.47
N ILE A 260 -8.54 -12.26 0.11
CA ILE A 260 -8.75 -12.85 -1.21
C ILE A 260 -10.25 -13.14 -1.43
N MET A 261 -10.93 -13.72 -0.45
CA MET A 261 -12.39 -13.99 -0.54
C MET A 261 -13.18 -12.68 -0.64
N ALA A 262 -12.71 -11.60 -0.04
CA ALA A 262 -13.30 -10.26 -0.21
C ALA A 262 -13.02 -9.66 -1.60
N GLY A 263 -11.98 -10.13 -2.32
CA GLY A 263 -11.71 -9.71 -3.70
C GLY A 263 -10.30 -9.24 -3.99
N ALA A 264 -9.36 -9.36 -3.05
CA ALA A 264 -7.97 -8.99 -3.27
C ALA A 264 -7.30 -9.88 -4.33
N HIS A 265 -6.52 -9.27 -5.23
CA HIS A 265 -5.65 -9.92 -6.19
C HIS A 265 -4.27 -10.17 -5.59
N ALA A 266 -3.84 -9.27 -4.69
CA ALA A 266 -2.60 -9.36 -3.94
C ALA A 266 -2.81 -8.94 -2.49
N VAL A 267 -1.90 -9.38 -1.62
CA VAL A 267 -1.91 -9.10 -0.18
C VAL A 267 -0.52 -8.66 0.21
N GLN A 268 -0.39 -7.39 0.62
CA GLN A 268 0.86 -6.80 1.09
C GLN A 268 1.06 -7.12 2.57
N MET A 269 2.15 -7.80 2.88
CA MET A 269 2.57 -8.10 4.24
C MET A 269 3.76 -7.22 4.63
N VAL A 270 3.67 -6.54 5.76
CA VAL A 270 4.73 -5.69 6.33
C VAL A 270 4.90 -5.98 7.82
N SER A 271 3.93 -5.59 8.64
CA SER A 271 4.04 -5.67 10.12
C SER A 271 4.32 -7.07 10.65
N ALA A 272 3.76 -8.10 10.00
CA ALA A 272 4.04 -9.48 10.35
C ALA A 272 5.50 -9.86 10.06
N LEU A 273 6.04 -9.41 8.91
CA LEU A 273 7.44 -9.69 8.53
C LEU A 273 8.43 -8.90 9.38
N LEU A 274 8.11 -7.66 9.76
CA LEU A 274 8.93 -6.90 10.72
C LEU A 274 8.98 -7.55 12.09
N LYS A 275 7.88 -8.20 12.53
CA LYS A 275 7.81 -8.89 13.82
C LYS A 275 8.51 -10.25 13.84
N HIS A 276 8.36 -11.02 12.75
CA HIS A 276 8.73 -12.44 12.73
C HIS A 276 9.89 -12.75 11.77
N GLY A 277 10.37 -11.76 11.03
CA GLY A 277 11.40 -11.88 10.01
C GLY A 277 10.87 -12.37 8.65
N PRO A 278 11.72 -12.32 7.60
CA PRO A 278 11.36 -12.69 6.23
C PRO A 278 10.83 -14.11 6.07
N ASP A 279 11.38 -15.06 6.83
CA ASP A 279 11.04 -16.49 6.72
C ASP A 279 9.58 -16.81 7.09
N TYR A 280 8.93 -15.90 7.82
CA TYR A 280 7.52 -16.00 8.18
C TYR A 280 6.59 -16.03 6.95
N LEU A 281 7.03 -15.43 5.85
CA LEU A 281 6.25 -15.43 4.60
C LEU A 281 6.01 -16.85 4.08
N ARG A 282 7.03 -17.72 4.17
CA ARG A 282 6.91 -19.12 3.77
C ARG A 282 5.87 -19.87 4.62
N LEU A 283 5.86 -19.64 5.92
CA LEU A 283 4.85 -20.23 6.81
C LEU A 283 3.44 -19.84 6.37
N VAL A 284 3.22 -18.54 6.13
CA VAL A 284 1.91 -18.03 5.68
C VAL A 284 1.53 -18.61 4.31
N TYR A 285 2.49 -18.77 3.40
CA TYR A 285 2.25 -19.41 2.11
C TYR A 285 1.83 -20.88 2.25
N ASP A 286 2.55 -21.65 3.04
CA ASP A 286 2.28 -23.09 3.25
C ASP A 286 0.92 -23.30 3.93
N GLU A 287 0.58 -22.47 4.93
CA GLU A 287 -0.74 -22.47 5.58
C GLU A 287 -1.87 -22.06 4.64
N LEU A 288 -1.66 -21.06 3.77
CA LEU A 288 -2.64 -20.65 2.76
C LEU A 288 -2.93 -21.78 1.78
N SER A 289 -1.87 -22.43 1.28
CA SER A 289 -1.99 -23.58 0.36
C SER A 289 -2.71 -24.75 1.04
N GLY A 290 -2.34 -25.06 2.29
CA GLY A 290 -2.99 -26.08 3.10
C GLY A 290 -4.46 -25.81 3.30
N TRP A 291 -4.82 -24.59 3.71
CA TRP A 291 -6.20 -24.18 3.92
C TRP A 291 -7.05 -24.32 2.66
N MET A 292 -6.52 -23.91 1.50
CA MET A 292 -7.23 -24.06 0.21
C MET A 292 -7.49 -25.52 -0.12
N GLY A 293 -6.49 -26.39 0.10
CA GLY A 293 -6.64 -27.84 -0.13
C GLY A 293 -7.68 -28.49 0.80
N GLU A 294 -7.67 -28.15 2.09
CA GLU A 294 -8.64 -28.64 3.09
C GLU A 294 -10.08 -28.21 2.77
N HIS A 295 -10.26 -27.04 2.13
CA HIS A 295 -11.57 -26.50 1.77
C HIS A 295 -11.97 -26.77 0.31
N GLY A 296 -11.22 -27.63 -0.40
CA GLY A 296 -11.57 -28.09 -1.75
C GLY A 296 -11.41 -27.04 -2.86
N TYR A 297 -10.62 -25.97 -2.62
CA TYR A 297 -10.28 -25.01 -3.67
C TYR A 297 -9.13 -25.52 -4.52
N GLU A 298 -9.36 -25.67 -5.82
CA GLU A 298 -8.35 -26.08 -6.78
C GLU A 298 -7.48 -24.89 -7.26
N SER A 299 -8.02 -23.66 -7.20
CA SER A 299 -7.31 -22.46 -7.61
C SER A 299 -7.75 -21.22 -6.83
N LEU A 300 -6.83 -20.24 -6.71
CA LEU A 300 -7.12 -18.95 -6.12
C LEU A 300 -8.28 -18.23 -6.84
N ARG A 301 -8.39 -18.42 -8.15
CA ARG A 301 -9.45 -17.83 -8.96
C ARG A 301 -10.84 -18.28 -8.54
N GLN A 302 -11.02 -19.55 -8.08
CA GLN A 302 -12.29 -20.03 -7.56
C GLN A 302 -12.66 -19.34 -6.24
N MET A 303 -11.68 -19.01 -5.41
CA MET A 303 -11.88 -18.42 -4.10
C MET A 303 -12.09 -16.91 -4.16
N ARG A 304 -11.37 -16.22 -5.07
CA ARG A 304 -11.32 -14.75 -5.10
C ARG A 304 -12.68 -14.11 -5.32
N GLY A 305 -13.05 -13.24 -4.38
CA GLY A 305 -14.27 -12.44 -4.45
C GLY A 305 -15.57 -13.22 -4.22
N ASN A 306 -15.51 -14.48 -3.76
CA ASN A 306 -16.73 -15.24 -3.44
C ASN A 306 -17.48 -14.69 -2.22
N MET A 307 -16.81 -13.87 -1.40
CA MET A 307 -17.40 -13.10 -0.30
C MET A 307 -17.50 -11.60 -0.61
N SER A 308 -17.42 -11.20 -1.88
CA SER A 308 -17.68 -9.81 -2.31
C SER A 308 -19.16 -9.44 -2.12
N LEU A 309 -19.45 -8.14 -2.07
CA LEU A 309 -20.84 -7.64 -1.98
C LEU A 309 -21.77 -8.23 -3.04
N ALA A 310 -21.23 -8.49 -4.24
CA ALA A 310 -22.00 -9.03 -5.37
C ALA A 310 -22.27 -10.54 -5.26
N LYS A 311 -21.50 -11.29 -4.47
CA LYS A 311 -21.53 -12.76 -4.45
C LYS A 311 -21.77 -13.38 -3.07
N CYS A 312 -21.60 -12.62 -1.98
CA CYS A 312 -21.79 -13.17 -0.64
C CYS A 312 -23.27 -13.55 -0.39
N PRO A 313 -23.52 -14.54 0.47
CA PRO A 313 -24.89 -14.98 0.79
C PRO A 313 -25.75 -13.91 1.45
N ASP A 314 -25.14 -12.97 2.19
CA ASP A 314 -25.83 -11.85 2.85
C ASP A 314 -25.13 -10.53 2.49
N PRO A 315 -25.48 -9.87 1.37
CA PRO A 315 -24.91 -8.57 0.98
C PRO A 315 -25.17 -7.47 2.00
N ALA A 316 -26.30 -7.55 2.71
CA ALA A 316 -26.68 -6.56 3.74
C ALA A 316 -25.66 -6.50 4.89
N ALA A 317 -24.84 -7.54 5.07
CA ALA A 317 -23.76 -7.55 6.05
C ALA A 317 -22.71 -6.43 5.80
N TYR A 318 -22.53 -6.00 4.55
CA TYR A 318 -21.64 -4.88 4.20
C TYR A 318 -22.33 -3.52 4.25
N GLU A 319 -23.65 -3.49 4.38
CA GLU A 319 -24.47 -2.28 4.36
C GLU A 319 -24.90 -1.85 5.77
N ARG A 320 -25.41 -0.63 5.86
CA ARG A 320 -25.84 -0.03 7.13
C ARG A 320 -26.94 -0.84 7.85
N ALA A 321 -27.80 -1.55 7.11
CA ALA A 321 -28.92 -2.30 7.69
C ALA A 321 -28.47 -3.36 8.71
N ASN A 322 -27.25 -3.87 8.61
CA ASN A 322 -26.72 -4.84 9.57
C ASN A 322 -26.21 -4.26 10.89
N TYR A 323 -26.13 -2.92 11.01
CA TYR A 323 -25.60 -2.24 12.18
C TYR A 323 -26.38 -2.59 13.46
N VAL A 324 -27.72 -2.65 13.36
CA VAL A 324 -28.58 -3.03 14.49
C VAL A 324 -28.30 -4.45 14.97
N ARG A 325 -28.12 -5.40 14.04
CA ARG A 325 -27.77 -6.79 14.39
C ARG A 325 -26.41 -6.88 15.07
N MET A 326 -25.44 -6.09 14.63
CA MET A 326 -24.12 -6.03 15.24
C MET A 326 -24.18 -5.49 16.68
N LEU A 327 -24.95 -4.44 16.94
CA LEU A 327 -25.14 -3.92 18.28
C LEU A 327 -25.82 -4.94 19.20
N GLN A 328 -26.76 -5.72 18.68
CA GLN A 328 -27.48 -6.76 19.44
C GLN A 328 -26.64 -8.02 19.68
N SER A 329 -25.55 -8.20 18.91
CA SER A 329 -24.63 -9.35 19.09
C SER A 329 -23.63 -9.15 20.22
N TRP A 330 -23.54 -7.95 20.81
CA TRP A 330 -22.72 -7.73 21.99
C TRP A 330 -23.29 -8.54 23.16
N PRO A 331 -22.53 -9.51 23.69
CA PRO A 331 -23.02 -10.23 24.89
C PRO A 331 -23.15 -9.21 26.00
N ALA A 332 -24.38 -9.03 26.53
CA ALA A 332 -24.57 -8.27 27.73
C ALA A 332 -23.61 -8.84 28.78
N ALA A 333 -22.73 -8.00 29.33
CA ALA A 333 -21.90 -8.38 30.45
C ALA A 333 -22.87 -8.99 31.49
N ASN A 334 -22.61 -10.26 31.88
CA ASN A 334 -23.45 -11.07 32.73
C ASN A 334 -24.15 -10.20 33.78
N GLY A 335 -25.46 -10.10 33.68
CA GLY A 335 -26.27 -9.55 34.75
C GLY A 335 -25.99 -10.36 36.03
N PRO A 336 -26.08 -9.74 37.21
CA PRO A 336 -25.81 -10.42 38.48
C PRO A 336 -26.64 -11.69 38.58
N GLY A 337 -25.97 -12.84 38.77
CA GLY A 337 -26.59 -14.10 39.19
C GLY A 337 -27.10 -14.01 40.61
#